data_c06d6e109b68aa7a8ada9f06d1793f08
#
_entry.id   c06d6e109b68aa7a8ada9f06d1793f08
#
_cell.length_a   1.000
_cell.length_b   1.000
_cell.length_c   1.000
_cell.angle_alpha   90.00
_cell.angle_beta   90.00
_cell.angle_gamma   90.00
#
_symmetry.space_group_name_H-M   'P 1'
#
loop_
_entity.id
_entity.type
_entity.pdbx_description
1 polymer ?
#
loop_
_entity_poly.entity_id
_entity_poly.type
_entity_poly.pdbx_seq_one_letter_code
_entity_poly.pdbx_strand_id
1 'polypeptide(L)'
;PGRGGGDLGGRGVGTVAESCCGSVCVVPTDERGEANVDCVYAAGRITDTHHQAIVNAGDGARVALEIVEEVDPEFYNDWVAPEGYYEKHDREVPVGVEEIDHSERQQRAEYANKYMRTFFQSR
;
A
#
# COMPACT_ATOMS: atom_id res chain seq x y z
N PRO A 1 -40.24 -27.60 1.73
CA PRO A 1 -38.90 -27.34 1.25
C PRO A 1 -38.75 -25.87 0.94
N GLY A 2 -38.22 -25.13 1.94
CA GLY A 2 -38.04 -23.70 1.90
C GLY A 2 -36.75 -23.32 1.13
N ARG A 3 -36.90 -22.53 0.12
CA ARG A 3 -35.79 -21.83 -0.52
C ARG A 3 -35.52 -20.57 0.32
N GLY A 4 -34.37 -20.53 0.96
CA GLY A 4 -33.86 -19.33 1.59
C GLY A 4 -33.66 -18.25 0.54
N GLY A 5 -34.43 -17.18 0.64
CA GLY A 5 -34.17 -15.95 -0.10
C GLY A 5 -32.85 -15.36 0.37
N GLY A 6 -31.91 -15.26 -0.54
CA GLY A 6 -30.70 -14.45 -0.29
C GLY A 6 -31.14 -13.00 -0.11
N ASP A 7 -30.97 -12.51 1.10
CA ASP A 7 -31.04 -11.09 1.42
C ASP A 7 -29.93 -10.38 0.65
N LEU A 8 -30.28 -9.73 -0.44
CA LEU A 8 -29.47 -8.70 -1.05
C LEU A 8 -29.52 -7.49 -0.13
N GLY A 9 -28.85 -7.60 1.01
CA GLY A 9 -28.68 -6.52 1.94
C GLY A 9 -28.20 -5.30 1.19
N GLY A 10 -29.09 -4.32 1.03
CA GLY A 10 -28.76 -3.04 0.47
C GLY A 10 -27.53 -2.50 1.18
N ARG A 11 -26.48 -2.21 0.43
CA ARG A 11 -25.32 -1.49 0.95
C ARG A 11 -25.85 -0.15 1.45
N GLY A 12 -26.09 -0.09 2.75
CA GLY A 12 -26.43 1.16 3.39
C GLY A 12 -25.29 2.13 3.09
N VAL A 13 -25.61 3.38 2.81
CA VAL A 13 -24.60 4.45 2.72
C VAL A 13 -23.94 4.47 4.09
N GLY A 14 -22.74 3.87 4.19
CA GLY A 14 -21.96 3.82 5.40
C GLY A 14 -21.53 5.24 5.78
N THR A 15 -21.64 5.57 7.06
CA THR A 15 -21.10 6.82 7.58
C THR A 15 -19.70 6.54 8.10
N VAL A 16 -18.71 7.32 7.68
CA VAL A 16 -17.36 7.24 8.22
C VAL A 16 -17.41 7.53 9.71
N ALA A 17 -16.90 6.61 10.53
CA ALA A 17 -16.82 6.81 11.96
C ALA A 17 -15.79 7.89 12.28
N GLU A 18 -16.10 8.69 13.30
CA GLU A 18 -15.16 9.66 13.87
C GLU A 18 -14.87 9.27 15.31
N SER A 19 -13.62 9.35 15.71
CA SER A 19 -13.21 9.23 17.11
C SER A 19 -12.74 10.58 17.60
N CYS A 20 -13.45 11.12 18.58
CA CYS A 20 -13.15 12.44 19.14
C CYS A 20 -12.51 12.29 20.52
N CYS A 21 -11.31 12.81 20.67
CA CYS A 21 -10.63 12.97 21.95
C CYS A 21 -10.44 14.47 22.24
N GLY A 22 -11.28 15.00 23.11
CA GLY A 22 -11.31 16.44 23.40
C GLY A 22 -11.79 17.28 22.20
N SER A 23 -10.96 18.17 21.71
CA SER A 23 -11.29 19.09 20.60
C SER A 23 -10.85 18.58 19.22
N VAL A 24 -10.27 17.38 19.14
CA VAL A 24 -9.77 16.81 17.89
C VAL A 24 -10.57 15.55 17.57
N CYS A 25 -11.18 15.55 16.39
CA CYS A 25 -11.84 14.38 15.84
C CYS A 25 -10.95 13.78 14.74
N VAL A 26 -10.75 12.48 14.77
CA VAL A 26 -9.97 11.72 13.79
C VAL A 26 -10.83 10.63 13.17
N VAL A 27 -10.48 10.22 11.97
CA VAL A 27 -11.05 9.04 11.30
C VAL A 27 -10.20 7.83 11.69
N PRO A 28 -10.77 6.86 12.45
CA PRO A 28 -10.07 5.62 12.73
C PRO A 28 -9.85 4.84 11.44
N THR A 29 -8.65 4.33 11.24
CA THR A 29 -8.27 3.50 10.11
C THR A 29 -7.56 2.24 10.59
N ASP A 30 -7.56 1.21 9.76
CA ASP A 30 -6.74 0.04 9.95
C ASP A 30 -5.27 0.29 9.55
N GLU A 31 -4.46 -0.77 9.53
CA GLU A 31 -3.03 -0.70 9.15
C GLU A 31 -2.81 -0.29 7.71
N ARG A 32 -3.80 -0.50 6.83
CA ARG A 32 -3.79 -0.11 5.41
C ARG A 32 -4.28 1.31 5.17
N GLY A 33 -4.87 1.94 6.17
CA GLY A 33 -5.47 3.26 6.07
C GLY A 33 -6.95 3.22 5.67
N GLU A 34 -7.57 2.05 5.60
CA GLU A 34 -8.99 1.92 5.31
C GLU A 34 -9.83 2.25 6.53
N ALA A 35 -10.89 3.04 6.34
CA ALA A 35 -11.84 3.42 7.37
C ALA A 35 -12.89 2.31 7.59
N ASN A 36 -13.86 2.56 8.47
CA ASN A 36 -14.97 1.64 8.72
C ASN A 36 -15.99 1.50 7.57
N VAL A 37 -15.76 2.15 6.46
CA VAL A 37 -16.56 2.08 5.23
C VAL A 37 -15.68 1.54 4.12
N ASP A 38 -16.13 0.51 3.44
CA ASP A 38 -15.40 -0.15 2.36
C ASP A 38 -14.98 0.84 1.27
N CYS A 39 -13.75 0.72 0.80
CA CYS A 39 -13.17 1.59 -0.22
C CYS A 39 -13.06 3.07 0.18
N VAL A 40 -13.08 3.38 1.47
CA VAL A 40 -12.83 4.72 1.99
C VAL A 40 -11.54 4.72 2.79
N TYR A 41 -10.58 5.48 2.34
CA TYR A 41 -9.26 5.58 2.94
C TYR A 41 -9.03 6.97 3.52
N ALA A 42 -8.28 7.03 4.61
CA ALA A 42 -7.86 8.29 5.21
C ALA A 42 -6.38 8.27 5.55
N ALA A 43 -5.72 9.41 5.39
CA ALA A 43 -4.31 9.56 5.68
C ALA A 43 -3.97 10.95 6.21
N GLY A 44 -2.86 11.06 6.91
CA GLY A 44 -2.34 12.31 7.43
C GLY A 44 -3.13 12.83 8.63
N ARG A 45 -3.23 14.14 8.73
CA ARG A 45 -3.75 14.81 9.93
C ARG A 45 -5.19 14.44 10.34
N ILE A 46 -5.97 13.92 9.43
CA ILE A 46 -7.33 13.44 9.71
C ILE A 46 -7.35 12.11 10.47
N THR A 47 -6.23 11.40 10.51
CA THR A 47 -6.03 10.14 11.25
C THR A 47 -5.26 10.39 12.55
N ASP A 48 -5.05 9.36 13.36
CA ASP A 48 -4.30 9.45 14.63
C ASP A 48 -2.77 9.41 14.40
N THR A 49 -2.27 10.17 13.40
CA THR A 49 -0.84 10.30 13.14
C THR A 49 -0.25 11.56 13.77
N HIS A 50 1.06 11.59 13.94
CA HIS A 50 1.74 12.80 14.44
C HIS A 50 1.57 13.98 13.50
N HIS A 51 1.26 15.15 14.06
CA HIS A 51 0.98 16.38 13.31
C HIS A 51 2.25 17.05 12.77
N GLN A 52 3.02 16.33 11.98
CA GLN A 52 4.19 16.85 11.27
C GLN A 52 4.01 16.67 9.76
N ALA A 53 4.38 17.69 8.98
CA ALA A 53 4.15 17.69 7.53
C ALA A 53 4.81 16.48 6.84
N ILE A 54 6.03 16.14 7.23
CA ILE A 54 6.75 15.00 6.66
C ILE A 54 6.10 13.65 7.01
N VAL A 55 5.57 13.51 8.22
CA VAL A 55 4.86 12.30 8.66
C VAL A 55 3.55 12.16 7.88
N ASN A 56 2.79 13.24 7.79
CA ASN A 56 1.52 13.24 7.06
C ASN A 56 1.71 12.96 5.56
N ALA A 57 2.78 13.51 4.95
CA ALA A 57 3.12 13.23 3.56
C ALA A 57 3.50 11.75 3.35
N GLY A 58 4.30 11.18 4.25
CA GLY A 58 4.66 9.77 4.22
C GLY A 58 3.47 8.84 4.40
N ASP A 59 2.56 9.18 5.32
CA ASP A 59 1.34 8.43 5.53
C ASP A 59 0.43 8.46 4.29
N GLY A 60 0.28 9.62 3.66
CA GLY A 60 -0.46 9.75 2.40
C GLY A 60 0.14 8.90 1.28
N ALA A 61 1.47 8.86 1.15
CA ALA A 61 2.13 8.02 0.18
C ALA A 61 1.90 6.52 0.46
N ARG A 62 2.00 6.11 1.72
CA ARG A 62 1.73 4.73 2.16
C ARG A 62 0.31 4.29 1.77
N VAL A 63 -0.69 5.06 2.16
CA VAL A 63 -2.11 4.75 1.87
C VAL A 63 -2.37 4.72 0.36
N ALA A 64 -1.76 5.63 -0.40
CA ALA A 64 -1.89 5.63 -1.85
C ALA A 64 -1.34 4.34 -2.49
N LEU A 65 -0.22 3.79 -1.98
CA LEU A 65 0.32 2.52 -2.45
C LEU A 65 -0.59 1.33 -2.11
N GLU A 66 -1.18 1.32 -0.91
CA GLU A 66 -2.16 0.30 -0.53
C GLU A 66 -3.39 0.29 -1.46
N ILE A 67 -3.90 1.48 -1.83
CA ILE A 67 -5.00 1.61 -2.78
C ILE A 67 -4.59 1.10 -4.17
N VAL A 68 -3.39 1.45 -4.62
CA VAL A 68 -2.89 0.98 -5.92
C VAL A 68 -2.76 -0.54 -5.93
N GLU A 69 -2.21 -1.14 -4.89
CA GLU A 69 -2.07 -2.59 -4.78
C GLU A 69 -3.42 -3.31 -4.76
N GLU A 70 -4.44 -2.71 -4.17
CA GLU A 70 -5.81 -3.26 -4.19
C GLU A 70 -6.48 -3.18 -5.56
N VAL A 71 -6.29 -2.07 -6.27
CA VAL A 71 -6.88 -1.83 -7.60
C VAL A 71 -6.13 -2.58 -8.70
N ASP A 72 -4.82 -2.61 -8.60
CA ASP A 72 -3.91 -3.27 -9.54
C ASP A 72 -2.84 -4.05 -8.77
N PRO A 73 -3.13 -5.30 -8.34
CA PRO A 73 -2.18 -6.13 -7.59
C PRO A 73 -0.89 -6.45 -8.35
N GLU A 74 -0.87 -6.25 -9.66
CA GLU A 74 0.32 -6.43 -10.51
C GLU A 74 1.12 -5.13 -10.68
N PHE A 75 0.68 -4.02 -10.10
CA PHE A 75 1.39 -2.75 -10.17
C PHE A 75 2.76 -2.87 -9.49
N TYR A 76 3.76 -2.39 -10.19
CA TYR A 76 5.14 -2.39 -9.70
C TYR A 76 5.71 -0.96 -9.68
N ASN A 77 6.13 -0.51 -8.54
CA ASN A 77 6.61 0.86 -8.34
C ASN A 77 8.07 0.93 -7.86
N ASP A 78 8.91 0.00 -8.29
CA ASP A 78 10.32 -0.02 -7.94
C ASP A 78 11.20 0.35 -9.14
N TRP A 79 12.47 0.67 -8.89
CA TRP A 79 13.47 0.95 -9.93
C TRP A 79 13.89 -0.29 -10.71
N VAL A 80 13.58 -1.47 -10.19
CA VAL A 80 13.92 -2.76 -10.78
C VAL A 80 12.68 -3.62 -10.89
N ALA A 81 12.16 -3.76 -12.09
CA ALA A 81 10.98 -4.56 -12.40
C ALA A 81 11.35 -6.00 -12.81
N PRO A 82 10.42 -6.95 -12.69
CA PRO A 82 10.55 -8.25 -13.33
C PRO A 82 10.61 -8.12 -14.86
N GLU A 83 11.41 -8.95 -15.50
CA GLU A 83 11.50 -9.00 -16.98
C GLU A 83 10.13 -9.17 -17.62
N GLY A 84 9.83 -8.33 -18.63
CA GLY A 84 8.57 -8.35 -19.37
C GLY A 84 7.38 -7.73 -18.61
N TYR A 85 7.60 -7.11 -17.44
CA TYR A 85 6.52 -6.48 -16.67
C TYR A 85 5.83 -5.37 -17.49
N TYR A 86 6.59 -4.46 -18.05
CA TYR A 86 6.05 -3.31 -18.78
C TYR A 86 5.43 -3.71 -20.12
N GLU A 87 6.01 -4.70 -20.83
CA GLU A 87 5.44 -5.24 -22.06
C GLU A 87 4.05 -5.88 -21.80
N LYS A 88 3.92 -6.65 -20.72
CA LYS A 88 2.65 -7.28 -20.31
C LYS A 88 1.54 -6.26 -20.09
N HIS A 89 1.89 -5.05 -19.64
CA HIS A 89 0.94 -3.97 -19.33
C HIS A 89 0.81 -2.94 -20.46
N ASP A 90 1.32 -3.25 -21.67
CA ASP A 90 1.31 -2.35 -22.85
C ASP A 90 1.92 -0.96 -22.53
N ARG A 91 3.04 -0.96 -21.80
CA ARG A 91 3.74 0.24 -21.32
C ARG A 91 5.20 0.20 -21.73
N GLU A 92 5.78 1.36 -21.96
CA GLU A 92 7.22 1.50 -22.15
C GLU A 92 7.93 1.49 -20.79
N VAL A 93 9.12 0.89 -20.75
CA VAL A 93 9.97 0.91 -19.55
C VAL A 93 10.35 2.37 -19.23
N PRO A 94 10.01 2.90 -18.05
CA PRO A 94 10.34 4.27 -17.70
C PRO A 94 11.85 4.50 -17.63
N VAL A 95 12.26 5.73 -17.88
CA VAL A 95 13.67 6.12 -17.77
C VAL A 95 14.17 5.92 -16.35
N GLY A 96 15.23 5.17 -16.17
CA GLY A 96 15.82 4.87 -14.87
C GLY A 96 15.30 3.59 -14.20
N VAL A 97 14.34 2.92 -14.81
CA VAL A 97 13.90 1.59 -14.40
C VAL A 97 14.60 0.55 -15.26
N GLU A 98 15.02 -0.55 -14.67
CA GLU A 98 15.53 -1.72 -15.36
C GLU A 98 14.63 -2.94 -15.15
N GLU A 99 14.52 -3.78 -16.18
CA GLU A 99 13.88 -5.09 -16.04
C GLU A 99 14.96 -6.16 -15.87
N ILE A 100 14.82 -7.02 -14.89
CA ILE A 100 15.74 -8.12 -14.61
C ILE A 100 15.00 -9.43 -14.48
N ASP A 101 15.65 -10.52 -14.88
CA ASP A 101 15.11 -11.86 -14.68
C ASP A 101 15.15 -12.29 -13.20
N HIS A 102 14.42 -13.37 -12.90
CA HIS A 102 14.33 -13.89 -11.54
C HIS A 102 15.70 -14.33 -10.99
N SER A 103 16.57 -14.89 -11.82
CA SER A 103 17.90 -15.38 -11.43
C SER A 103 18.81 -14.21 -11.02
N GLU A 104 18.84 -13.16 -11.82
CA GLU A 104 19.61 -11.95 -11.52
C GLU A 104 19.10 -11.26 -10.25
N ARG A 105 17.78 -11.18 -10.09
CA ARG A 105 17.18 -10.63 -8.87
C ARG A 105 17.61 -11.40 -7.62
N GLN A 106 17.60 -12.71 -7.69
CA GLN A 106 18.05 -13.56 -6.58
C GLN A 106 19.54 -13.35 -6.27
N GLN A 107 20.39 -13.29 -7.29
CA GLN A 107 21.84 -13.05 -7.12
C GLN A 107 22.11 -11.68 -6.48
N ARG A 108 21.42 -10.63 -6.92
CA ARG A 108 21.53 -9.29 -6.33
C ARG A 108 21.09 -9.28 -4.87
N ALA A 109 19.99 -9.96 -4.53
CA ALA A 109 19.50 -10.07 -3.16
C ALA A 109 20.48 -10.85 -2.26
N GLU A 110 21.06 -11.95 -2.72
CA GLU A 110 22.07 -12.72 -1.99
C GLU A 110 23.34 -11.89 -1.75
N TYR A 111 23.81 -11.18 -2.77
CA TYR A 111 24.96 -10.29 -2.65
C TYR A 111 24.71 -9.17 -1.63
N ALA A 112 23.56 -8.50 -1.70
CA ALA A 112 23.18 -7.46 -0.75
C ALA A 112 23.10 -7.98 0.68
N ASN A 113 22.46 -9.13 0.88
CA ASN A 113 22.36 -9.77 2.18
C ASN A 113 23.73 -10.17 2.76
N LYS A 114 24.62 -10.70 1.94
CA LYS A 114 25.99 -11.01 2.33
C LYS A 114 26.75 -9.77 2.75
N TYR A 115 26.66 -8.70 1.95
CA TYR A 115 27.33 -7.42 2.26
C TYR A 115 26.80 -6.81 3.55
N MET A 116 25.49 -6.77 3.75
CA MET A 116 24.87 -6.26 4.97
C MET A 116 25.29 -7.05 6.22
N ARG A 117 25.31 -8.37 6.14
CA ARG A 117 25.79 -9.21 7.26
C ARG A 117 27.23 -8.89 7.62
N THR A 118 28.11 -8.78 6.62
CA THR A 118 29.53 -8.45 6.85
C THR A 118 29.69 -7.08 7.49
N PHE A 119 28.91 -6.09 7.02
CA PHE A 119 28.95 -4.73 7.57
C PHE A 119 28.53 -4.65 9.04
N PHE A 120 27.47 -5.36 9.42
CA PHE A 120 26.99 -5.37 10.80
C PHE A 120 27.81 -6.25 11.74
N GLN A 121 28.53 -7.26 11.24
CA GLN A 121 29.43 -8.09 12.04
C GLN A 121 30.80 -7.41 12.33
N SER A 122 31.16 -6.40 11.56
CA SER A 122 32.41 -5.66 11.71
C SER A 122 32.34 -4.49 12.69
N ARG A 123 31.21 -4.30 13.35
CA ARG A 123 30.99 -3.30 14.40
C ARG A 123 30.84 -3.97 15.78
#